data_c40815fa0d527b759f48e9a76764e360
#
_entry.id   c40815fa0d527b759f48e9a76764e360
#
_cell.length_a   1.000
_cell.length_b   1.000
_cell.length_c   1.000
_cell.angle_alpha   90.00
_cell.angle_beta   90.00
_cell.angle_gamma   90.00
#
_symmetry.space_group_name_H-M   'P 1'
#
loop_
_entity.id
_entity.type
_entity.pdbx_description
1 polymer ?
#
loop_
_entity_poly.entity_id
_entity_poly.type
_entity_poly.pdbx_seq_one_letter_code
_entity_poly.pdbx_strand_id
1 'polypeptide(L)'
;MMRAMLSVIIPTLNAEKTLPRVLTALIPAAVHGLVKEVIVVDGGSTDATSDIVEAAGGKFITAPRGRGTQLQAGAKVAKGNWLMFLHADTLLEQGWDVEVEKFFEHVAAGRFRGHEIAAAFKFALDDFSGSARFLERAVALRCAVLKLPYGDQGLIVNKQLYDRVGGFRPIPLMEDVDLVRRIGRRRMVLLRSRAVTGSDRYLKDGYIARMARNALCITLYYLRVPPRVIARIYA
;
A
#
# COMPACT_ATOMS: atom_id res chain seq x y z
N MET A 1 5.56 6.37 27.10
CA MET A 1 5.34 5.57 25.87
C MET A 1 5.12 6.53 24.71
N MET A 2 5.90 6.51 23.63
CA MET A 2 5.66 7.43 22.50
C MET A 2 4.35 7.05 21.83
N ARG A 3 3.46 8.04 21.62
CA ARG A 3 2.20 7.85 20.88
C ARG A 3 2.53 7.37 19.46
N ALA A 4 1.81 6.38 18.96
CA ALA A 4 1.97 5.94 17.58
C ALA A 4 1.57 7.10 16.64
N MET A 5 2.45 7.44 15.70
CA MET A 5 2.26 8.51 14.72
C MET A 5 2.45 7.92 13.33
N LEU A 6 1.40 7.96 12.54
CA LEU A 6 1.36 7.38 11.19
C LEU A 6 1.64 8.46 10.14
N SER A 7 2.66 8.24 9.30
CA SER A 7 2.85 8.97 8.05
C SER A 7 2.27 8.15 6.90
N VAL A 8 1.31 8.72 6.18
CA VAL A 8 0.73 8.09 4.98
C VAL A 8 1.49 8.56 3.75
N ILE A 9 1.94 7.62 2.91
CA ILE A 9 2.74 7.87 1.72
C ILE A 9 1.98 7.35 0.51
N ILE A 10 1.68 8.25 -0.44
CA ILE A 10 0.87 7.97 -1.62
C ILE A 10 1.67 8.32 -2.88
N PRO A 11 2.09 7.33 -3.69
CA PRO A 11 2.71 7.58 -4.97
C PRO A 11 1.64 7.97 -6.01
N THR A 12 1.88 9.03 -6.76
CA THR A 12 0.94 9.55 -7.78
C THR A 12 1.57 9.68 -9.16
N LEU A 13 0.74 9.51 -10.17
CA LEU A 13 0.98 9.91 -11.55
C LEU A 13 -0.38 10.08 -12.22
N ASN A 14 -0.76 11.33 -12.49
CA ASN A 14 -2.06 11.72 -13.05
C ASN A 14 -3.24 11.10 -12.27
N ALA A 15 -3.34 11.47 -10.98
CA ALA A 15 -4.29 10.90 -10.03
C ALA A 15 -5.48 11.84 -9.69
N GLU A 16 -5.72 12.90 -10.46
CA GLU A 16 -6.77 13.90 -10.18
C GLU A 16 -8.15 13.29 -9.91
N LYS A 17 -8.49 12.18 -10.60
CA LYS A 17 -9.81 11.54 -10.50
C LYS A 17 -9.99 10.70 -9.24
N THR A 18 -8.93 10.12 -8.71
CA THR A 18 -9.01 9.14 -7.62
C THR A 18 -8.51 9.69 -6.29
N LEU A 19 -7.49 10.53 -6.32
CA LEU A 19 -6.83 11.06 -5.14
C LEU A 19 -7.76 11.82 -4.16
N PRO A 20 -8.74 12.65 -4.60
CA PRO A 20 -9.64 13.34 -3.68
C PRO A 20 -10.40 12.40 -2.75
N ARG A 21 -10.90 11.28 -3.27
CA ARG A 21 -11.62 10.28 -2.46
C ARG A 21 -10.70 9.60 -1.45
N VAL A 22 -9.47 9.30 -1.86
CA VAL A 22 -8.45 8.70 -0.97
C VAL A 22 -8.09 9.65 0.17
N LEU A 23 -7.83 10.92 -0.14
CA LEU A 23 -7.52 11.93 0.89
C LEU A 23 -8.69 12.15 1.85
N THR A 24 -9.93 12.21 1.34
CA THR A 24 -11.13 12.32 2.16
C THR A 24 -11.27 11.15 3.15
N ALA A 25 -10.96 9.93 2.72
CA ALA A 25 -11.02 8.75 3.60
C ALA A 25 -9.98 8.77 4.74
N LEU A 26 -8.96 9.63 4.66
CA LEU A 26 -7.95 9.79 5.71
C LEU A 26 -8.30 10.87 6.74
N ILE A 27 -9.28 11.75 6.46
CA ILE A 27 -9.65 12.90 7.31
C ILE A 27 -10.00 12.45 8.74
N PRO A 28 -10.85 11.44 9.00
CA PRO A 28 -11.18 11.05 10.36
C PRO A 28 -9.94 10.69 11.18
N ALA A 29 -9.03 9.93 10.61
CA ALA A 29 -7.77 9.53 11.27
C ALA A 29 -6.82 10.71 11.50
N ALA A 30 -6.83 11.72 10.64
CA ALA A 30 -6.06 12.94 10.83
C ALA A 30 -6.64 13.81 11.96
N VAL A 31 -7.97 13.95 12.02
CA VAL A 31 -8.66 14.70 13.08
C VAL A 31 -8.44 14.06 14.45
N HIS A 32 -8.48 12.74 14.55
CA HIS A 32 -8.20 12.00 15.79
C HIS A 32 -6.71 11.95 16.14
N GLY A 33 -5.83 12.46 15.24
CA GLY A 33 -4.39 12.53 15.47
C GLY A 33 -3.63 11.20 15.32
N LEU A 34 -4.25 10.17 14.73
CA LEU A 34 -3.60 8.94 14.33
C LEU A 34 -2.69 9.18 13.12
N VAL A 35 -3.21 9.85 12.08
CA VAL A 35 -2.42 10.28 10.93
C VAL A 35 -1.74 11.60 11.24
N LYS A 36 -0.42 11.61 11.25
CA LYS A 36 0.41 12.78 11.53
C LYS A 36 0.60 13.66 10.30
N GLU A 37 0.73 13.05 9.16
CA GLU A 37 0.96 13.70 7.87
C GLU A 37 0.56 12.77 6.72
N VAL A 38 0.19 13.38 5.60
CA VAL A 38 0.01 12.70 4.32
C VAL A 38 1.05 13.27 3.36
N ILE A 39 1.87 12.38 2.79
CA ILE A 39 2.95 12.71 1.86
C ILE A 39 2.59 12.11 0.50
N VAL A 40 2.25 12.97 -0.44
CA VAL A 40 2.02 12.58 -1.83
C VAL A 40 3.31 12.75 -2.60
N VAL A 41 3.75 11.67 -3.23
CA VAL A 41 5.00 11.63 -3.98
C VAL A 41 4.68 11.48 -5.46
N ASP A 42 4.86 12.57 -6.18
CA ASP A 42 4.48 12.65 -7.58
C ASP A 42 5.59 12.22 -8.53
N GLY A 43 5.21 11.47 -9.56
CA GLY A 43 6.10 10.94 -10.58
C GLY A 43 6.14 11.77 -11.88
N GLY A 44 5.68 13.04 -11.84
CA GLY A 44 5.60 13.93 -12.99
C GLY A 44 4.19 14.02 -13.59
N SER A 45 3.18 14.25 -12.76
CA SER A 45 1.81 14.48 -13.19
C SER A 45 1.69 15.79 -14.00
N THR A 46 0.77 15.80 -14.94
CA THR A 46 0.43 16.94 -15.80
C THR A 46 -1.02 17.39 -15.63
N ASP A 47 -1.75 16.76 -14.73
CA ASP A 47 -3.13 17.05 -14.35
C ASP A 47 -3.19 17.86 -13.04
N ALA A 48 -4.37 18.03 -12.46
CA ALA A 48 -4.59 18.80 -11.23
C ALA A 48 -4.14 18.07 -9.94
N THR A 49 -3.30 17.03 -10.02
CA THR A 49 -2.87 16.26 -8.84
C THR A 49 -2.20 17.13 -7.78
N SER A 50 -1.33 18.08 -8.15
CA SER A 50 -0.64 18.98 -7.21
C SER A 50 -1.62 19.88 -6.47
N ASP A 51 -2.56 20.50 -7.19
CA ASP A 51 -3.52 21.45 -6.63
C ASP A 51 -4.46 20.77 -5.62
N ILE A 52 -4.84 19.51 -5.91
CA ILE A 52 -5.65 18.69 -5.01
C ILE A 52 -4.90 18.42 -3.69
N VAL A 53 -3.60 18.14 -3.74
CA VAL A 53 -2.81 17.88 -2.54
C VAL A 53 -2.64 19.16 -1.71
N GLU A 54 -2.39 20.28 -2.35
CA GLU A 54 -2.28 21.58 -1.69
C GLU A 54 -3.59 21.96 -1.00
N ALA A 55 -4.71 21.85 -1.70
CA ALA A 55 -6.03 22.13 -1.15
C ALA A 55 -6.39 21.23 0.05
N ALA A 56 -5.89 20.00 0.07
CA ALA A 56 -6.08 19.05 1.18
C ALA A 56 -5.10 19.27 2.35
N GLY A 57 -4.15 20.21 2.25
CA GLY A 57 -3.11 20.42 3.26
C GLY A 57 -2.09 19.26 3.35
N GLY A 58 -1.98 18.45 2.31
CA GLY A 58 -1.00 17.38 2.21
C GLY A 58 0.41 17.89 1.85
N LYS A 59 1.41 17.10 2.15
CA LYS A 59 2.79 17.39 1.72
C LYS A 59 3.01 16.83 0.32
N PHE A 60 3.24 17.72 -0.65
CA PHE A 60 3.57 17.33 -2.03
C PHE A 60 5.08 17.31 -2.21
N ILE A 61 5.63 16.23 -2.77
CA ILE A 61 7.03 16.11 -3.19
C ILE A 61 7.11 15.41 -4.54
N THR A 62 8.14 15.71 -5.32
CA THR A 62 8.40 15.06 -6.60
C THR A 62 9.53 14.04 -6.50
N ALA A 63 9.45 12.98 -7.29
CA ALA A 63 10.50 11.98 -7.41
C ALA A 63 10.53 11.43 -8.86
N PRO A 64 11.64 10.82 -9.30
CA PRO A 64 11.65 10.13 -10.58
C PRO A 64 10.53 9.11 -10.67
N ARG A 65 9.90 9.00 -11.86
CA ARG A 65 8.81 8.07 -12.12
C ARG A 65 9.20 6.64 -11.79
N GLY A 66 8.38 5.99 -10.99
CA GLY A 66 8.57 4.61 -10.55
C GLY A 66 8.08 4.41 -9.12
N ARG A 67 7.12 3.50 -8.93
CA ARG A 67 6.43 3.31 -7.64
C ARG A 67 7.40 3.08 -6.48
N GLY A 68 8.38 2.18 -6.67
CA GLY A 68 9.41 1.93 -5.65
C GLY A 68 10.24 3.17 -5.30
N THR A 69 10.63 3.97 -6.31
CA THR A 69 11.37 5.22 -6.12
C THR A 69 10.56 6.27 -5.38
N GLN A 70 9.29 6.44 -5.77
CA GLN A 70 8.37 7.40 -5.13
C GLN A 70 8.11 7.01 -3.67
N LEU A 71 7.80 5.74 -3.38
CA LEU A 71 7.57 5.24 -2.03
C LEU A 71 8.81 5.36 -1.14
N GLN A 72 10.00 5.11 -1.70
CA GLN A 72 11.28 5.32 -1.00
C GLN A 72 11.49 6.79 -0.66
N ALA A 73 11.24 7.72 -1.61
CA ALA A 73 11.39 9.16 -1.39
C ALA A 73 10.45 9.66 -0.28
N GLY A 74 9.18 9.23 -0.30
CA GLY A 74 8.21 9.56 0.75
C GLY A 74 8.61 9.05 2.13
N ALA A 75 9.06 7.79 2.22
CA ALA A 75 9.52 7.20 3.48
C ALA A 75 10.73 7.94 4.08
N LYS A 76 11.62 8.45 3.24
CA LYS A 76 12.81 9.21 3.66
C LYS A 76 12.47 10.52 4.37
N VAL A 77 11.38 11.19 3.98
CA VAL A 77 10.97 12.48 4.55
C VAL A 77 9.86 12.35 5.60
N ALA A 78 9.38 11.13 5.83
CA ALA A 78 8.33 10.83 6.79
C ALA A 78 8.83 10.98 8.24
N LYS A 79 8.01 11.64 9.08
CA LYS A 79 8.30 11.96 10.48
C LYS A 79 7.65 11.00 11.48
N GLY A 80 6.66 10.22 11.02
CA GLY A 80 5.97 9.22 11.85
C GLY A 80 6.86 8.04 12.21
N ASN A 81 6.60 7.41 13.33
CA ASN A 81 7.25 6.16 13.73
C ASN A 81 6.60 4.92 13.09
N TRP A 82 5.47 5.14 12.41
CA TRP A 82 4.81 4.18 11.53
C TRP A 82 4.62 4.78 10.14
N LEU A 83 4.81 3.96 9.12
CA LEU A 83 4.62 4.31 7.71
C LEU A 83 3.44 3.51 7.16
N MET A 84 2.53 4.17 6.46
CA MET A 84 1.49 3.52 5.67
C MET A 84 1.70 3.87 4.20
N PHE A 85 1.87 2.86 3.37
CA PHE A 85 1.98 2.98 1.93
C PHE A 85 0.62 2.65 1.31
N LEU A 86 0.01 3.63 0.65
CA LEU A 86 -1.34 3.53 0.10
C LEU A 86 -1.33 3.99 -1.36
N HIS A 87 -2.06 3.28 -2.24
CA HIS A 87 -2.19 3.71 -3.63
C HIS A 87 -3.19 4.87 -3.76
N ALA A 88 -3.00 5.70 -4.80
CA ALA A 88 -3.86 6.86 -5.09
C ALA A 88 -5.27 6.50 -5.58
N ASP A 89 -5.57 5.21 -5.78
CA ASP A 89 -6.86 4.65 -6.20
C ASP A 89 -7.43 3.65 -5.19
N THR A 90 -6.87 3.58 -3.98
CA THR A 90 -7.27 2.62 -2.95
C THR A 90 -7.96 3.34 -1.79
N LEU A 91 -9.22 3.00 -1.56
CA LEU A 91 -10.05 3.53 -0.47
C LEU A 91 -10.01 2.59 0.72
N LEU A 92 -9.73 3.13 1.89
CA LEU A 92 -9.86 2.37 3.14
C LEU A 92 -11.32 2.38 3.62
N GLU A 93 -11.82 1.21 4.02
CA GLU A 93 -13.17 1.03 4.57
C GLU A 93 -13.36 1.84 5.86
N GLN A 94 -14.56 2.37 6.09
CA GLN A 94 -14.87 3.12 7.31
C GLN A 94 -14.52 2.33 8.58
N GLY A 95 -13.88 2.99 9.56
CA GLY A 95 -13.43 2.36 10.80
C GLY A 95 -12.04 1.71 10.71
N TRP A 96 -11.35 1.85 9.59
CA TRP A 96 -9.98 1.38 9.43
C TRP A 96 -9.02 1.99 10.48
N ASP A 97 -9.23 3.25 10.82
CA ASP A 97 -8.46 4.03 11.78
C ASP A 97 -8.55 3.42 13.18
N VAL A 98 -9.76 3.07 13.61
CA VAL A 98 -10.00 2.40 14.91
C VAL A 98 -9.29 1.05 14.98
N GLU A 99 -9.30 0.29 13.90
CA GLU A 99 -8.59 -1.01 13.85
C GLU A 99 -7.07 -0.83 13.90
N VAL A 100 -6.54 0.17 13.18
CA VAL A 100 -5.09 0.48 13.18
C VAL A 100 -4.65 0.99 14.56
N GLU A 101 -5.45 1.81 15.23
CA GLU A 101 -5.16 2.25 16.60
C GLU A 101 -5.08 1.06 17.55
N LYS A 102 -6.05 0.14 17.52
CA LYS A 102 -6.02 -1.11 18.30
C LYS A 102 -4.82 -1.99 17.93
N PHE A 103 -4.46 -2.05 16.65
CA PHE A 103 -3.24 -2.76 16.24
C PHE A 103 -2.00 -2.16 16.89
N PHE A 104 -1.84 -0.83 16.91
CA PHE A 104 -0.72 -0.17 17.57
C PHE A 104 -0.72 -0.38 19.09
N GLU A 105 -1.88 -0.36 19.72
CA GLU A 105 -2.02 -0.70 21.15
C GLU A 105 -1.55 -2.15 21.43
N HIS A 106 -1.93 -3.10 20.58
CA HIS A 106 -1.52 -4.50 20.72
C HIS A 106 0.01 -4.68 20.54
N VAL A 107 0.62 -3.92 19.61
CA VAL A 107 2.08 -3.91 19.44
C VAL A 107 2.75 -3.34 20.68
N ALA A 108 2.24 -2.21 21.19
CA ALA A 108 2.76 -1.55 22.37
C ALA A 108 2.64 -2.41 23.64
N ALA A 109 1.56 -3.18 23.75
CA ALA A 109 1.31 -4.13 24.83
C ALA A 109 2.12 -5.45 24.72
N GLY A 110 2.97 -5.58 23.67
CA GLY A 110 3.80 -6.77 23.49
C GLY A 110 3.03 -8.03 23.08
N ARG A 111 1.82 -7.89 22.54
CA ARG A 111 0.97 -9.05 22.11
C ARG A 111 1.51 -9.76 20.87
N PHE A 112 2.46 -9.16 20.16
CA PHE A 112 3.17 -9.76 19.04
C PHE A 112 4.60 -10.14 19.44
N ARG A 113 5.23 -11.02 18.69
CA ARG A 113 6.65 -11.39 18.91
C ARG A 113 7.57 -10.22 18.49
N GLY A 114 7.68 -9.21 19.38
CA GLY A 114 8.47 -8.01 19.18
C GLY A 114 7.67 -6.82 18.64
N HIS A 115 8.30 -5.62 18.69
CA HIS A 115 7.69 -4.36 18.23
C HIS A 115 7.86 -4.10 16.74
N GLU A 116 8.64 -4.93 16.05
CA GLU A 116 8.94 -4.81 14.63
C GLU A 116 7.97 -5.62 13.79
N ILE A 117 6.81 -5.05 13.57
CA ILE A 117 5.66 -5.68 12.92
C ILE A 117 5.23 -4.82 11.73
N ALA A 118 4.66 -5.46 10.72
CA ALA A 118 3.96 -4.84 9.63
C ALA A 118 2.53 -5.38 9.54
N ALA A 119 1.63 -4.59 8.98
CA ALA A 119 0.24 -5.00 8.75
C ALA A 119 -0.21 -4.62 7.34
N ALA A 120 -1.20 -5.32 6.83
CA ALA A 120 -1.88 -4.97 5.58
C ALA A 120 -3.38 -5.22 5.72
N PHE A 121 -4.17 -4.45 4.98
CA PHE A 121 -5.62 -4.58 4.94
C PHE A 121 -6.06 -5.77 4.09
N LYS A 122 -7.33 -6.15 4.18
CA LYS A 122 -7.93 -7.09 3.24
C LYS A 122 -8.11 -6.43 1.88
N PHE A 123 -7.79 -7.16 0.84
CA PHE A 123 -8.09 -6.74 -0.52
C PHE A 123 -9.59 -6.77 -0.80
N ALA A 124 -10.10 -5.73 -1.42
CA ALA A 124 -11.44 -5.68 -2.00
C ALA A 124 -11.43 -4.90 -3.32
N LEU A 125 -12.40 -5.18 -4.18
CA LEU A 125 -12.63 -4.45 -5.42
C LEU A 125 -13.93 -3.66 -5.36
N ASP A 126 -13.93 -2.50 -6.00
CA ASP A 126 -15.12 -1.70 -6.27
C ASP A 126 -15.92 -2.33 -7.43
N ASP A 127 -16.29 -3.61 -7.25
CA ASP A 127 -17.10 -4.40 -8.19
C ASP A 127 -17.80 -5.52 -7.41
N PHE A 128 -19.09 -5.74 -7.68
CA PHE A 128 -19.92 -6.74 -7.00
C PHE A 128 -20.11 -8.02 -7.81
N SER A 129 -19.42 -8.17 -8.94
CA SER A 129 -19.51 -9.36 -9.80
C SER A 129 -18.98 -10.62 -9.10
N GLY A 130 -19.44 -11.79 -9.57
CA GLY A 130 -18.94 -13.07 -9.10
C GLY A 130 -17.44 -13.25 -9.34
N SER A 131 -16.92 -12.68 -10.44
CA SER A 131 -15.49 -12.70 -10.80
C SER A 131 -14.66 -11.89 -9.79
N ALA A 132 -15.16 -10.72 -9.36
CA ALA A 132 -14.50 -9.92 -8.32
C ALA A 132 -14.46 -10.68 -6.99
N ARG A 133 -15.58 -11.29 -6.59
CA ARG A 133 -15.63 -12.10 -5.34
C ARG A 133 -14.70 -13.31 -5.40
N PHE A 134 -14.56 -13.96 -6.57
CA PHE A 134 -13.60 -15.04 -6.74
C PHE A 134 -12.16 -14.56 -6.58
N LEU A 135 -11.81 -13.44 -7.23
CA LEU A 135 -10.48 -12.84 -7.08
C LEU A 135 -10.17 -12.47 -5.62
N GLU A 136 -11.10 -11.83 -4.92
CA GLU A 136 -10.91 -11.48 -3.50
C GLU A 136 -10.66 -12.71 -2.63
N ARG A 137 -11.38 -13.82 -2.87
CA ARG A 137 -11.14 -15.09 -2.17
C ARG A 137 -9.77 -15.68 -2.48
N ALA A 138 -9.34 -15.63 -3.74
CA ALA A 138 -8.02 -16.10 -4.16
C ALA A 138 -6.90 -15.27 -3.51
N VAL A 139 -7.05 -13.94 -3.46
CA VAL A 139 -6.13 -13.04 -2.77
C VAL A 139 -6.12 -13.30 -1.26
N ALA A 140 -7.29 -13.49 -0.64
CA ALA A 140 -7.40 -13.80 0.78
C ALA A 140 -6.68 -15.11 1.13
N LEU A 141 -6.85 -16.16 0.30
CA LEU A 141 -6.14 -17.44 0.46
C LEU A 141 -4.62 -17.26 0.33
N ARG A 142 -4.16 -16.54 -0.70
CA ARG A 142 -2.72 -16.20 -0.86
C ARG A 142 -2.19 -15.50 0.39
N CYS A 143 -2.90 -14.50 0.91
CA CYS A 143 -2.48 -13.76 2.10
C CYS A 143 -2.53 -14.63 3.36
N ALA A 144 -3.52 -15.49 3.52
CA ALA A 144 -3.62 -16.40 4.66
C ALA A 144 -2.46 -17.42 4.69
N VAL A 145 -2.18 -18.02 3.52
CA VAL A 145 -1.16 -19.09 3.39
C VAL A 145 0.25 -18.51 3.30
N LEU A 146 0.48 -17.51 2.42
CA LEU A 146 1.80 -16.99 2.12
C LEU A 146 2.17 -15.74 2.92
N LYS A 147 1.21 -15.08 3.59
CA LYS A 147 1.40 -13.76 4.23
C LYS A 147 2.03 -12.76 3.27
N LEU A 148 1.54 -12.74 2.04
CA LEU A 148 2.08 -11.96 0.93
C LEU A 148 1.02 -10.98 0.40
N PRO A 149 0.73 -9.88 1.12
CA PRO A 149 -0.08 -8.80 0.59
C PRO A 149 0.66 -8.06 -0.52
N TYR A 150 -0.09 -7.49 -1.48
CA TYR A 150 0.45 -6.60 -2.50
C TYR A 150 0.21 -5.13 -2.11
N GLY A 151 0.79 -4.22 -2.88
CA GLY A 151 0.72 -2.79 -2.61
C GLY A 151 -0.72 -2.20 -2.62
N ASP A 152 -1.62 -2.82 -3.35
CA ASP A 152 -3.05 -2.47 -3.40
C ASP A 152 -3.83 -2.77 -2.10
N GLN A 153 -3.22 -3.50 -1.16
CA GLN A 153 -3.79 -3.79 0.16
C GLN A 153 -3.38 -2.76 1.23
N GLY A 154 -2.62 -1.72 0.88
CA GLY A 154 -2.03 -0.82 1.85
C GLY A 154 -1.08 -1.57 2.81
N LEU A 155 0.11 -1.07 2.98
CA LEU A 155 1.11 -1.66 3.87
C LEU A 155 1.41 -0.69 5.01
N ILE A 156 1.18 -1.13 6.24
CA ILE A 156 1.59 -0.41 7.45
C ILE A 156 2.84 -1.10 8.00
N VAL A 157 3.88 -0.35 8.29
CA VAL A 157 5.14 -0.89 8.82
C VAL A 157 5.76 0.05 9.83
N ASN A 158 6.30 -0.52 10.91
CA ASN A 158 7.12 0.25 11.84
C ASN A 158 8.36 0.79 11.12
N LYS A 159 8.69 2.07 11.33
CA LYS A 159 9.79 2.74 10.62
C LYS A 159 11.15 2.06 10.85
N GLN A 160 11.41 1.59 12.07
CA GLN A 160 12.66 0.88 12.39
C GLN A 160 12.76 -0.44 11.61
N LEU A 161 11.65 -1.19 11.51
CA LEU A 161 11.60 -2.40 10.68
C LEU A 161 11.82 -2.07 9.19
N TYR A 162 11.16 -1.01 8.69
CA TYR A 162 11.32 -0.57 7.31
C TYR A 162 12.79 -0.24 6.98
N ASP A 163 13.44 0.53 7.85
CA ASP A 163 14.85 0.91 7.68
C ASP A 163 15.78 -0.30 7.79
N ARG A 164 15.53 -1.21 8.74
CA ARG A 164 16.33 -2.44 8.95
C ARG A 164 16.28 -3.37 7.74
N VAL A 165 15.12 -3.52 7.10
CA VAL A 165 15.02 -4.37 5.89
C VAL A 165 15.48 -3.63 4.62
N GLY A 166 15.93 -2.38 4.72
CA GLY A 166 16.46 -1.58 3.62
C GLY A 166 15.38 -0.94 2.74
N GLY A 167 14.15 -0.79 3.25
CA GLY A 167 13.08 -0.05 2.60
C GLY A 167 12.69 -0.52 1.19
N PHE A 168 11.93 0.30 0.46
CA PHE A 168 11.64 0.04 -0.95
C PHE A 168 12.89 0.14 -1.81
N ARG A 169 12.99 -0.72 -2.80
CA ARG A 169 14.03 -0.68 -3.84
C ARG A 169 13.49 0.01 -5.09
N PRO A 170 14.33 0.74 -5.85
CA PRO A 170 13.94 1.39 -7.09
C PRO A 170 13.86 0.39 -8.26
N ILE A 171 13.00 -0.63 -8.12
CA ILE A 171 12.75 -1.63 -9.15
C ILE A 171 11.44 -1.31 -9.88
N PRO A 172 11.34 -1.60 -11.18
CA PRO A 172 10.21 -1.15 -12.02
C PRO A 172 8.90 -1.88 -11.72
N LEU A 173 8.96 -3.08 -11.13
CA LEU A 173 7.81 -3.90 -10.76
C LEU A 173 8.20 -4.83 -9.62
N MET A 174 7.21 -5.32 -8.84
CA MET A 174 7.37 -6.22 -7.68
C MET A 174 8.10 -5.56 -6.49
N GLU A 175 8.13 -4.26 -6.39
CA GLU A 175 8.73 -3.50 -5.28
C GLU A 175 8.04 -3.80 -3.94
N ASP A 176 6.72 -4.01 -3.96
CA ASP A 176 5.90 -4.39 -2.83
C ASP A 176 6.17 -5.84 -2.39
N VAL A 177 6.19 -6.76 -3.34
CA VAL A 177 6.52 -8.18 -3.09
C VAL A 177 7.94 -8.31 -2.53
N ASP A 178 8.91 -7.56 -3.09
CA ASP A 178 10.29 -7.55 -2.61
C ASP A 178 10.37 -7.08 -1.15
N LEU A 179 9.69 -5.98 -0.80
CA LEU A 179 9.66 -5.46 0.56
C LEU A 179 8.98 -6.44 1.53
N VAL A 180 7.79 -6.93 1.20
CA VAL A 180 7.03 -7.86 2.06
C VAL A 180 7.81 -9.15 2.31
N ARG A 181 8.52 -9.67 1.31
CA ARG A 181 9.41 -10.84 1.48
C ARG A 181 10.57 -10.57 2.44
N ARG A 182 11.18 -9.38 2.40
CA ARG A 182 12.27 -8.99 3.33
C ARG A 182 11.74 -8.75 4.74
N ILE A 183 10.53 -8.22 4.91
CA ILE A 183 9.84 -8.13 6.21
C ILE A 183 9.64 -9.52 6.81
N GLY A 184 9.19 -10.46 5.99
CA GLY A 184 9.01 -11.85 6.36
C GLY A 184 7.67 -12.17 7.01
N ARG A 185 7.18 -13.39 6.77
CA ARG A 185 5.82 -13.87 7.13
C ARG A 185 5.49 -13.74 8.62
N ARG A 186 6.47 -13.92 9.51
CA ARG A 186 6.27 -13.89 10.97
C ARG A 186 5.98 -12.50 11.52
N ARG A 187 6.35 -11.45 10.75
CA ARG A 187 6.14 -10.05 11.11
C ARG A 187 4.91 -9.43 10.42
N MET A 188 4.21 -10.19 9.56
CA MET A 188 3.07 -9.71 8.79
C MET A 188 1.75 -10.06 9.46
N VAL A 189 0.97 -9.05 9.83
CA VAL A 189 -0.39 -9.13 10.36
C VAL A 189 -1.38 -8.75 9.25
N LEU A 190 -2.50 -9.48 9.15
CA LEU A 190 -3.59 -9.12 8.26
C LEU A 190 -4.71 -8.49 9.08
N LEU A 191 -5.04 -7.25 8.78
CA LEU A 191 -6.16 -6.51 9.36
C LEU A 191 -7.49 -7.01 8.76
N ARG A 192 -8.59 -6.66 9.42
CA ARG A 192 -9.95 -7.06 8.98
C ARG A 192 -10.57 -6.05 8.04
N SER A 193 -10.29 -4.76 8.23
CA SER A 193 -10.74 -3.67 7.36
C SER A 193 -10.24 -3.87 5.94
N ARG A 194 -11.01 -3.38 4.98
CA ARG A 194 -10.74 -3.57 3.56
C ARG A 194 -10.02 -2.35 2.98
N ALA A 195 -9.10 -2.63 2.07
CA ALA A 195 -8.58 -1.68 1.10
C ALA A 195 -9.29 -1.94 -0.23
N VAL A 196 -10.17 -1.03 -0.61
CA VAL A 196 -11.02 -1.15 -1.81
C VAL A 196 -10.35 -0.43 -2.96
N THR A 197 -9.97 -1.19 -3.97
CA THR A 197 -9.26 -0.69 -5.16
C THR A 197 -10.19 -0.68 -6.37
N GLY A 198 -9.96 0.24 -7.32
CA GLY A 198 -10.74 0.33 -8.55
C GLY A 198 -10.63 -0.93 -9.42
N SER A 199 -11.76 -1.34 -9.99
CA SER A 199 -11.86 -2.52 -10.87
C SER A 199 -11.60 -2.23 -12.34
N ASP A 200 -11.38 -0.97 -12.76
CA ASP A 200 -11.27 -0.54 -14.14
C ASP A 200 -10.31 -1.39 -14.99
N ARG A 201 -9.15 -1.71 -14.42
CA ARG A 201 -8.14 -2.52 -15.08
C ARG A 201 -8.60 -3.97 -15.30
N TYR A 202 -9.37 -4.52 -14.36
CA TYR A 202 -9.93 -5.87 -14.46
C TYR A 202 -11.08 -5.93 -15.45
N LEU A 203 -11.90 -4.87 -15.51
CA LEU A 203 -12.99 -4.74 -16.47
C LEU A 203 -12.45 -4.60 -17.89
N LYS A 204 -11.37 -3.85 -18.10
CA LYS A 204 -10.73 -3.64 -19.39
C LYS A 204 -10.01 -4.89 -19.92
N ASP A 205 -9.19 -5.53 -19.09
CA ASP A 205 -8.32 -6.65 -19.52
C ASP A 205 -8.99 -8.02 -19.36
N GLY A 206 -10.11 -8.09 -18.63
CA GLY A 206 -10.75 -9.33 -18.18
C GLY A 206 -10.09 -9.92 -16.91
N TYR A 207 -10.92 -10.39 -16.00
CA TYR A 207 -10.48 -10.91 -14.69
C TYR A 207 -9.48 -12.07 -14.82
N ILE A 208 -9.80 -13.07 -15.65
CA ILE A 208 -8.97 -14.28 -15.79
C ILE A 208 -7.61 -13.94 -16.40
N ALA A 209 -7.58 -13.14 -17.47
CA ALA A 209 -6.34 -12.75 -18.13
C ALA A 209 -5.42 -11.97 -17.18
N ARG A 210 -5.99 -11.04 -16.41
CA ARG A 210 -5.22 -10.25 -15.45
C ARG A 210 -4.72 -11.08 -14.27
N MET A 211 -5.54 -11.99 -13.74
CA MET A 211 -5.13 -12.93 -12.69
C MET A 211 -3.99 -13.83 -13.18
N ALA A 212 -4.10 -14.39 -14.38
CA ALA A 212 -3.05 -15.23 -14.98
C ALA A 212 -1.74 -14.45 -15.18
N ARG A 213 -1.84 -13.20 -15.70
CA ARG A 213 -0.68 -12.29 -15.85
C ARG A 213 -0.02 -11.99 -14.50
N ASN A 214 -0.80 -11.67 -13.48
CA ASN A 214 -0.26 -11.42 -12.13
C ASN A 214 0.40 -12.69 -11.55
N ALA A 215 -0.22 -13.86 -11.71
CA ALA A 215 0.35 -15.14 -11.27
C ALA A 215 1.66 -15.47 -12.01
N LEU A 216 1.70 -15.25 -13.32
CA LEU A 216 2.92 -15.43 -14.13
C LEU A 216 4.03 -14.49 -13.63
N CYS A 217 3.76 -13.20 -13.46
CA CYS A 217 4.76 -12.23 -13.02
C CYS A 217 5.34 -12.59 -11.65
N ILE A 218 4.51 -13.04 -10.72
CA ILE A 218 5.00 -13.45 -9.40
C ILE A 218 5.82 -14.74 -9.47
N THR A 219 5.40 -15.70 -10.30
CA THR A 219 6.16 -16.94 -10.52
C THR A 219 7.54 -16.63 -11.09
N LEU A 220 7.61 -15.79 -12.12
CA LEU A 220 8.88 -15.34 -12.71
C LEU A 220 9.77 -14.62 -11.69
N TYR A 221 9.16 -13.80 -10.82
CA TYR A 221 9.91 -13.14 -9.75
C TYR A 221 10.51 -14.15 -8.76
N TYR A 222 9.77 -15.21 -8.38
CA TYR A 222 10.29 -16.28 -7.53
C TYR A 222 11.37 -17.12 -8.22
N LEU A 223 11.30 -17.27 -9.53
CA LEU A 223 12.34 -17.89 -10.36
C LEU A 223 13.55 -16.96 -10.60
N ARG A 224 13.60 -15.80 -9.92
CA ARG A 224 14.68 -14.79 -10.00
C ARG A 224 14.86 -14.15 -11.38
N VAL A 225 13.83 -14.14 -12.22
CA VAL A 225 13.84 -13.37 -13.46
C VAL A 225 13.96 -11.88 -13.11
N PRO A 226 14.84 -11.12 -13.77
CA PRO A 226 15.04 -9.70 -13.46
C PRO A 226 13.74 -8.89 -13.56
N PRO A 227 13.42 -8.01 -12.59
CA PRO A 227 12.19 -7.21 -12.58
C PRO A 227 11.97 -6.38 -13.85
N ARG A 228 13.03 -5.97 -14.55
CA ARG A 228 12.95 -5.27 -15.84
C ARG A 228 12.34 -6.12 -16.95
N VAL A 229 12.60 -7.43 -16.95
CA VAL A 229 12.00 -8.38 -17.90
C VAL A 229 10.54 -8.61 -17.55
N ILE A 230 10.25 -8.82 -16.27
CA ILE A 230 8.87 -9.00 -15.78
C ILE A 230 8.00 -7.78 -16.11
N ALA A 231 8.55 -6.57 -15.97
CA ALA A 231 7.84 -5.34 -16.29
C ALA A 231 7.43 -5.25 -17.79
N ARG A 232 8.23 -5.78 -18.71
CA ARG A 232 7.87 -5.84 -20.14
C ARG A 232 6.73 -6.82 -20.44
N ILE A 233 6.61 -7.89 -19.65
CA ILE A 233 5.51 -8.88 -19.77
C ILE A 233 4.23 -8.32 -19.15
N TYR A 234 4.37 -7.49 -18.11
CA TYR A 234 3.24 -6.89 -17.39
C TYR A 234 2.60 -5.73 -18.16
N ALA A 235 3.38 -4.96 -18.92
CA ALA A 235 2.92 -3.80 -19.71
C ALA A 235 2.00 -4.20 -20.83
#